data_64dc0817ec551d07814701305b210ac5
#
_entry.id   64dc0817ec551d07814701305b210ac5
#
_cell.length_a   1.000
_cell.length_b   1.000
_cell.length_c   1.000
_cell.angle_alpha   90.00
_cell.angle_beta   90.00
_cell.angle_gamma   90.00
#
_symmetry.space_group_name_H-M   'P 1'
#
loop_
_entity.id
_entity.type
_entity.pdbx_description
1 polymer ?
#
loop_
_entity_poly.entity_id
_entity_poly.type
_entity_poly.pdbx_seq_one_letter_code
_entity_poly.pdbx_strand_id
1 'polypeptide(L)'
;TPKPSSAASDVYKRQAGARALWRATGMKDGDFGKPIIAVVNSFTQFVPGHVHLRDLGALVAKEIEAAGGVAKEFNTIAVDDGIAMGHGGMLYSLPSRELIADSVEYMVNAHCADAMVCISNCDKITPGMLMAAMRLNIPVVFVSGGPMEAGKVKSPTDGKVIAKIDLIDAMIK
;
A
#
# COMPACT_ATOMS: atom_id res chain seq x y z
N THR A 1 21.44 11.50 -3.10
CA THR A 1 22.60 10.61 -2.93
C THR A 1 22.21 9.23 -3.41
N PRO A 2 23.04 8.55 -4.25
CA PRO A 2 22.73 7.17 -4.62
C PRO A 2 22.58 6.35 -3.34
N LYS A 3 21.56 5.50 -3.28
CA LYS A 3 21.42 4.52 -2.20
C LYS A 3 22.71 3.70 -2.08
N PRO A 4 23.13 3.34 -0.86
CA PRO A 4 24.15 2.33 -0.71
C PRO A 4 23.79 1.13 -1.59
N SER A 5 24.76 0.65 -2.35
CA SER A 5 24.58 -0.57 -3.13
C SER A 5 24.04 -1.70 -2.23
N SER A 6 23.41 -2.69 -2.80
CA SER A 6 22.96 -3.91 -2.13
C SER A 6 24.00 -4.49 -1.15
N ALA A 7 25.29 -4.28 -1.42
CA ALA A 7 26.38 -4.67 -0.55
C ALA A 7 26.39 -3.97 0.83
N ALA A 8 26.03 -2.70 0.91
CA ALA A 8 25.96 -1.99 2.21
C ALA A 8 24.72 -2.43 3.01
N SER A 9 23.59 -2.64 2.33
CA SER A 9 22.39 -3.20 2.97
C SER A 9 22.66 -4.65 3.45
N ASP A 10 23.44 -5.43 2.71
CA ASP A 10 23.84 -6.78 3.11
C ASP A 10 24.73 -6.83 4.36
N VAL A 11 25.63 -5.87 4.51
CA VAL A 11 26.47 -5.77 5.74
C VAL A 11 25.58 -5.50 6.95
N TYR A 12 24.63 -4.55 6.83
CA TYR A 12 23.70 -4.25 7.91
C TYR A 12 22.78 -5.43 8.24
N LYS A 13 22.24 -6.09 7.22
CA LYS A 13 21.41 -7.29 7.37
C LYS A 13 22.14 -8.47 8.04
N ARG A 14 23.46 -8.48 8.04
CA ARG A 14 24.29 -9.54 8.65
C ARG A 14 24.57 -9.34 10.14
N GLN A 15 24.31 -8.18 10.71
CA GLN A 15 24.51 -7.94 12.13
C GLN A 15 23.60 -8.85 12.97
N ALA A 16 24.15 -9.47 14.01
CA ALA A 16 23.43 -10.45 14.83
C ALA A 16 22.13 -9.89 15.43
N GLY A 17 22.15 -8.63 15.91
CA GLY A 17 20.96 -7.96 16.46
C GLY A 17 19.88 -7.74 15.41
N ALA A 18 20.23 -7.21 14.24
CA ALA A 18 19.28 -7.00 13.14
C ALA A 18 18.67 -8.32 12.65
N ARG A 19 19.49 -9.37 12.53
CA ARG A 19 19.00 -10.71 12.15
C ARG A 19 18.05 -11.31 13.18
N ALA A 20 18.30 -11.10 14.47
CA ALA A 20 17.40 -11.56 15.52
C ALA A 20 16.03 -10.88 15.42
N LEU A 21 16.01 -9.55 15.20
CA LEU A 21 14.78 -8.80 15.00
C LEU A 21 14.04 -9.23 13.72
N TRP A 22 14.74 -9.42 12.61
CA TRP A 22 14.13 -9.94 11.39
C TRP A 22 13.53 -11.33 11.57
N ARG A 23 14.17 -12.22 12.33
CA ARG A 23 13.59 -13.53 12.68
C ARG A 23 12.31 -13.40 13.50
N ALA A 24 12.25 -12.46 14.42
CA ALA A 24 11.03 -12.18 15.19
C ALA A 24 9.88 -11.70 14.30
N THR A 25 10.14 -11.15 13.10
CA THR A 25 9.14 -10.84 12.08
C THR A 25 8.84 -11.98 11.11
N GLY A 26 9.31 -13.19 11.39
CA GLY A 26 9.05 -14.40 10.60
C GLY A 26 10.07 -14.76 9.53
N MET A 27 11.19 -14.01 9.37
CA MET A 27 12.25 -14.40 8.45
C MET A 27 12.97 -15.67 8.93
N LYS A 28 13.27 -16.56 7.99
CA LYS A 28 14.00 -17.83 8.20
C LYS A 28 15.46 -17.69 7.78
N ASP A 29 16.26 -18.67 8.14
CA ASP A 29 17.70 -18.66 7.80
C ASP A 29 17.98 -18.59 6.30
N GLY A 30 17.16 -19.24 5.48
CA GLY A 30 17.27 -19.21 4.03
C GLY A 30 16.80 -17.90 3.37
N ASP A 31 16.27 -16.94 4.13
CA ASP A 31 15.81 -15.67 3.61
C ASP A 31 16.88 -14.57 3.69
N PHE A 32 17.89 -14.78 4.54
CA PHE A 32 19.00 -13.85 4.64
C PHE A 32 19.87 -13.91 3.39
N GLY A 33 20.00 -12.76 2.72
CA GLY A 33 20.70 -12.65 1.43
C GLY A 33 19.74 -12.54 0.23
N LYS A 34 18.46 -12.83 0.41
CA LYS A 34 17.43 -12.52 -0.60
C LYS A 34 17.09 -11.03 -0.59
N PRO A 35 16.62 -10.47 -1.72
CA PRO A 35 16.13 -9.10 -1.75
C PRO A 35 14.88 -8.94 -0.86
N ILE A 36 14.83 -7.86 -0.09
CA ILE A 36 13.65 -7.47 0.68
C ILE A 36 12.83 -6.52 -0.19
N ILE A 37 11.61 -6.93 -0.49
CA ILE A 37 10.65 -6.16 -1.28
C ILE A 37 9.60 -5.58 -0.32
N ALA A 38 9.57 -4.25 -0.22
CA ALA A 38 8.54 -3.58 0.55
C ALA A 38 7.19 -3.65 -0.19
N VAL A 39 6.18 -4.20 0.46
CA VAL A 39 4.80 -4.12 -0.01
C VAL A 39 4.17 -2.90 0.67
N VAL A 40 4.09 -1.81 -0.08
CA VAL A 40 3.54 -0.53 0.39
C VAL A 40 2.05 -0.51 0.09
N ASN A 41 1.26 -0.87 1.08
CA ASN A 41 -0.20 -0.96 0.93
C ASN A 41 -0.89 0.30 1.48
N SER A 42 -2.11 0.54 1.07
CA SER A 42 -2.98 1.60 1.58
C SER A 42 -4.32 1.04 2.09
N PHE A 43 -4.31 -0.22 2.55
CA PHE A 43 -5.48 -0.84 3.17
C PHE A 43 -5.98 -0.02 4.36
N THR A 44 -7.27 0.22 4.39
CA THR A 44 -7.99 0.77 5.53
C THR A 44 -9.46 0.43 5.45
N GLN A 45 -10.14 0.39 6.60
CA GLN A 45 -11.59 0.23 6.67
C GLN A 45 -12.34 1.56 6.53
N PHE A 46 -11.66 2.69 6.54
CA PHE A 46 -12.25 4.03 6.37
C PHE A 46 -12.55 4.37 4.91
N VAL A 47 -11.94 3.68 3.95
CA VAL A 47 -12.05 3.98 2.52
C VAL A 47 -12.64 2.78 1.79
N PRO A 48 -13.86 2.88 1.23
CA PRO A 48 -14.54 1.73 0.59
C PRO A 48 -13.71 1.08 -0.51
N GLY A 49 -13.03 1.88 -1.32
CA GLY A 49 -12.14 1.39 -2.39
C GLY A 49 -10.83 0.75 -1.89
N HIS A 50 -10.58 0.71 -0.57
CA HIS A 50 -9.34 0.20 0.01
C HIS A 50 -9.54 -1.03 0.90
N VAL A 51 -10.76 -1.40 1.25
CA VAL A 51 -11.02 -2.54 2.17
C VAL A 51 -10.48 -3.87 1.63
N HIS A 52 -10.55 -4.09 0.32
CA HIS A 52 -10.06 -5.32 -0.33
C HIS A 52 -8.53 -5.33 -0.54
N LEU A 53 -7.85 -4.22 -0.32
CA LEU A 53 -6.39 -4.14 -0.52
C LEU A 53 -5.62 -4.99 0.49
N ARG A 54 -6.24 -5.38 1.62
CA ARG A 54 -5.67 -6.37 2.54
C ARG A 54 -5.38 -7.70 1.84
N ASP A 55 -6.39 -8.22 1.13
CA ASP A 55 -6.27 -9.51 0.45
C ASP A 55 -5.33 -9.41 -0.75
N LEU A 56 -5.36 -8.27 -1.44
CA LEU A 56 -4.44 -7.98 -2.53
C LEU A 56 -2.99 -7.90 -2.03
N GLY A 57 -2.74 -7.30 -0.85
CA GLY A 57 -1.43 -7.28 -0.21
C GLY A 57 -0.91 -8.69 0.07
N ALA A 58 -1.75 -9.54 0.64
CA ALA A 58 -1.41 -10.93 0.91
C ALA A 58 -1.08 -11.71 -0.39
N LEU A 59 -1.83 -11.47 -1.46
CA LEU A 59 -1.56 -12.07 -2.78
C LEU A 59 -0.21 -11.60 -3.33
N VAL A 60 0.05 -10.31 -3.32
CA VAL A 60 1.33 -9.73 -3.78
C VAL A 60 2.51 -10.27 -2.97
N ALA A 61 2.38 -10.36 -1.66
CA ALA A 61 3.42 -10.92 -0.80
C ALA A 61 3.75 -12.38 -1.18
N LYS A 62 2.72 -13.19 -1.41
CA LYS A 62 2.86 -14.58 -1.85
C LYS A 62 3.60 -14.70 -3.18
N GLU A 63 3.28 -13.85 -4.15
CA GLU A 63 3.94 -13.87 -5.47
C GLU A 63 5.42 -13.41 -5.38
N ILE A 64 5.73 -12.43 -4.52
CA ILE A 64 7.11 -12.03 -4.25
C ILE A 64 7.91 -13.19 -3.65
N GLU A 65 7.35 -13.89 -2.68
CA GLU A 65 7.99 -15.04 -2.06
C GLU A 65 8.17 -16.20 -3.06
N ALA A 66 7.19 -16.46 -3.90
CA ALA A 66 7.28 -17.44 -4.98
C ALA A 66 8.38 -17.11 -5.99
N ALA A 67 8.62 -15.81 -6.23
CA ALA A 67 9.70 -15.33 -7.09
C ALA A 67 11.10 -15.32 -6.39
N GLY A 68 11.18 -15.76 -5.13
CA GLY A 68 12.43 -15.88 -4.38
C GLY A 68 12.83 -14.61 -3.61
N GLY A 69 11.98 -13.61 -3.51
CA GLY A 69 12.17 -12.44 -2.65
C GLY A 69 11.66 -12.65 -1.23
N VAL A 70 11.82 -11.64 -0.38
CA VAL A 70 11.22 -11.55 0.95
C VAL A 70 10.25 -10.38 0.96
N ALA A 71 8.97 -10.66 1.11
CA ALA A 71 7.95 -9.61 1.20
C ALA A 71 7.87 -9.07 2.63
N LYS A 72 7.82 -7.75 2.77
CA LYS A 72 7.54 -7.06 4.03
C LYS A 72 6.52 -5.97 3.79
N GLU A 73 5.33 -6.15 4.34
CA GLU A 73 4.20 -5.25 4.15
C GLU A 73 4.11 -4.21 5.26
N PHE A 74 3.75 -2.99 4.89
CA PHE A 74 3.27 -1.96 5.79
C PHE A 74 2.20 -1.11 5.09
N ASN A 75 1.35 -0.44 5.87
CA ASN A 75 0.30 0.42 5.33
C ASN A 75 0.65 1.90 5.51
N THR A 76 0.32 2.70 4.48
CA THR A 76 0.19 4.14 4.62
C THR A 76 -1.21 4.50 5.11
N ILE A 77 -1.41 5.76 5.47
CA ILE A 77 -2.76 6.31 5.63
C ILE A 77 -3.46 6.44 4.28
N ALA A 78 -4.78 6.48 4.31
CA ALA A 78 -5.60 6.86 3.17
C ALA A 78 -6.77 7.70 3.67
N VAL A 79 -6.98 8.87 3.05
CA VAL A 79 -8.11 9.76 3.29
C VAL A 79 -9.09 9.60 2.13
N ASP A 80 -10.37 9.36 2.42
CA ASP A 80 -11.42 9.29 1.41
C ASP A 80 -12.00 10.67 1.14
N ASP A 81 -11.76 11.19 -0.05
CA ASP A 81 -12.29 12.49 -0.47
C ASP A 81 -13.82 12.50 -0.51
N GLY A 82 -14.44 11.40 -0.93
CA GLY A 82 -15.88 11.27 -0.99
C GLY A 82 -16.55 11.37 0.39
N ILE A 83 -15.96 10.75 1.40
CA ILE A 83 -16.45 10.84 2.79
C ILE A 83 -16.11 12.20 3.40
N ALA A 84 -14.95 12.78 3.08
CA ALA A 84 -14.50 14.07 3.61
C ALA A 84 -15.18 15.29 2.93
N MET A 85 -15.81 15.10 1.79
CA MET A 85 -16.41 16.15 0.99
C MET A 85 -17.54 16.86 1.75
N GLY A 86 -17.56 18.19 1.67
CA GLY A 86 -18.60 19.01 2.28
C GLY A 86 -18.39 19.39 3.75
N HIS A 87 -17.27 18.95 4.37
CA HIS A 87 -16.91 19.36 5.73
C HIS A 87 -15.38 19.56 5.89
N GLY A 88 -14.94 19.96 7.09
CA GLY A 88 -13.53 20.27 7.37
C GLY A 88 -12.54 19.12 7.16
N GLY A 89 -12.99 17.88 7.08
CA GLY A 89 -12.16 16.71 6.76
C GLY A 89 -11.45 16.80 5.42
N MET A 90 -12.05 17.53 4.45
CA MET A 90 -11.44 17.71 3.13
C MET A 90 -10.10 18.47 3.15
N LEU A 91 -9.85 19.26 4.20
CA LEU A 91 -8.57 19.95 4.39
C LEU A 91 -7.39 18.99 4.61
N TYR A 92 -7.65 17.74 4.98
CA TYR A 92 -6.64 16.71 5.21
C TYR A 92 -6.32 15.87 3.96
N SER A 93 -7.16 15.95 2.93
CA SER A 93 -7.01 15.14 1.72
C SER A 93 -5.72 15.49 0.97
N LEU A 94 -5.58 16.70 0.48
CA LEU A 94 -4.43 17.10 -0.34
C LEU A 94 -3.08 17.01 0.41
N PRO A 95 -2.95 17.46 1.67
CA PRO A 95 -1.71 17.33 2.44
C PRO A 95 -1.31 15.88 2.71
N SER A 96 -2.24 14.94 2.67
CA SER A 96 -1.95 13.52 2.91
C SER A 96 -0.94 12.94 1.91
N ARG A 97 -0.82 13.50 0.70
CA ARG A 97 0.17 13.07 -0.29
C ARG A 97 1.60 13.16 0.24
N GLU A 98 1.94 14.30 0.85
CA GLU A 98 3.28 14.52 1.43
C GLU A 98 3.53 13.56 2.59
N LEU A 99 2.55 13.41 3.47
CA LEU A 99 2.66 12.51 4.61
C LEU A 99 2.83 11.05 4.17
N ILE A 100 2.11 10.62 3.13
CA ILE A 100 2.27 9.31 2.52
C ILE A 100 3.68 9.16 1.96
N ALA A 101 4.14 10.13 1.15
CA ALA A 101 5.46 10.10 0.55
C ALA A 101 6.57 10.01 1.61
N ASP A 102 6.49 10.84 2.64
CA ASP A 102 7.44 10.86 3.75
C ASP A 102 7.44 9.52 4.50
N SER A 103 6.27 8.99 4.86
CA SER A 103 6.17 7.72 5.58
C SER A 103 6.76 6.54 4.80
N VAL A 104 6.52 6.48 3.50
CA VAL A 104 7.07 5.45 2.62
C VAL A 104 8.59 5.58 2.51
N GLU A 105 9.09 6.80 2.31
CA GLU A 105 10.52 7.08 2.25
C GLU A 105 11.22 6.66 3.55
N TYR A 106 10.65 6.99 4.72
CA TYR A 106 11.18 6.59 6.01
C TYR A 106 11.24 5.07 6.17
N MET A 107 10.14 4.37 5.92
CA MET A 107 10.06 2.93 6.09
C MET A 107 11.05 2.20 5.18
N VAL A 108 11.09 2.55 3.92
CA VAL A 108 11.93 1.88 2.92
C VAL A 108 13.42 2.15 3.17
N ASN A 109 13.80 3.40 3.48
CA ASN A 109 15.19 3.74 3.77
C ASN A 109 15.67 3.17 5.09
N ALA A 110 14.88 3.29 6.17
CA ALA A 110 15.25 2.80 7.50
C ALA A 110 15.44 1.28 7.53
N HIS A 111 14.65 0.54 6.76
CA HIS A 111 14.72 -0.93 6.71
C HIS A 111 15.51 -1.47 5.51
N CYS A 112 16.13 -0.58 4.72
CA CYS A 112 16.97 -0.94 3.57
C CYS A 112 16.28 -1.92 2.61
N ALA A 113 15.01 -1.66 2.24
CA ALA A 113 14.34 -2.46 1.23
C ALA A 113 15.01 -2.26 -0.15
N ASP A 114 15.11 -3.33 -0.92
CA ASP A 114 15.81 -3.35 -2.20
C ASP A 114 14.92 -2.88 -3.36
N ALA A 115 13.62 -3.10 -3.23
CA ALA A 115 12.58 -2.67 -4.18
C ALA A 115 11.25 -2.50 -3.45
N MET A 116 10.24 -1.97 -4.11
CA MET A 116 8.89 -1.90 -3.54
C MET A 116 7.79 -2.19 -4.55
N VAL A 117 6.68 -2.72 -4.04
CA VAL A 117 5.41 -2.84 -4.75
C VAL A 117 4.41 -1.95 -4.03
N CYS A 118 3.87 -0.96 -4.73
CA CYS A 118 2.88 -0.03 -4.21
C CYS A 118 1.48 -0.50 -4.56
N ILE A 119 0.63 -0.72 -3.56
CA ILE A 119 -0.77 -1.10 -3.74
C ILE A 119 -1.62 0.10 -3.34
N SER A 120 -2.24 0.75 -4.32
CA SER A 120 -2.95 2.00 -4.12
C SER A 120 -4.24 2.09 -4.90
N ASN A 121 -5.14 2.89 -4.37
CA ASN A 121 -6.29 3.48 -5.02
C ASN A 121 -6.38 4.95 -4.62
N CYS A 122 -7.39 5.64 -5.12
CA CYS A 122 -7.68 7.05 -4.86
C CYS A 122 -6.63 8.04 -5.37
N ASP A 123 -7.09 9.25 -5.57
CA ASP A 123 -6.40 10.33 -6.28
C ASP A 123 -5.32 11.06 -5.47
N LYS A 124 -5.24 10.84 -4.16
CA LYS A 124 -4.20 11.41 -3.30
C LYS A 124 -3.17 10.37 -2.87
N ILE A 125 -3.58 9.13 -2.69
CA ILE A 125 -2.72 8.04 -2.23
C ILE A 125 -1.74 7.62 -3.32
N THR A 126 -2.24 7.37 -4.53
CA THR A 126 -1.39 6.99 -5.66
C THR A 126 -0.29 8.02 -5.95
N PRO A 127 -0.57 9.33 -6.08
CA PRO A 127 0.48 10.32 -6.26
C PRO A 127 1.41 10.45 -5.05
N GLY A 128 0.94 10.25 -3.82
CA GLY A 128 1.80 10.20 -2.64
C GLY A 128 2.84 9.07 -2.73
N MET A 129 2.43 7.87 -3.13
CA MET A 129 3.35 6.75 -3.37
C MET A 129 4.28 7.00 -4.57
N LEU A 130 3.80 7.66 -5.64
CA LEU A 130 4.63 8.05 -6.79
C LEU A 130 5.73 9.05 -6.37
N MET A 131 5.40 10.02 -5.53
CA MET A 131 6.38 10.95 -4.98
C MET A 131 7.47 10.22 -4.20
N ALA A 132 7.11 9.26 -3.35
CA ALA A 132 8.08 8.42 -2.65
C ALA A 132 8.95 7.61 -3.63
N ALA A 133 8.36 7.01 -4.65
CA ALA A 133 9.07 6.24 -5.67
C ALA A 133 10.16 7.07 -6.36
N MET A 134 9.83 8.31 -6.71
CA MET A 134 10.79 9.24 -7.34
C MET A 134 11.92 9.66 -6.39
N ARG A 135 11.65 9.80 -5.09
CA ARG A 135 12.65 10.15 -4.07
C ARG A 135 13.59 8.97 -3.77
N LEU A 136 13.05 7.75 -3.76
CA LEU A 136 13.78 6.56 -3.34
C LEU A 136 14.77 6.03 -4.39
N ASN A 137 14.49 6.22 -5.67
CA ASN A 137 15.31 5.73 -6.79
C ASN A 137 15.69 4.24 -6.70
N ILE A 138 14.69 3.40 -6.41
CA ILE A 138 14.78 1.93 -6.41
C ILE A 138 13.74 1.37 -7.38
N PRO A 139 13.82 0.09 -7.78
CA PRO A 139 12.79 -0.54 -8.59
C PRO A 139 11.42 -0.48 -7.91
N VAL A 140 10.40 -0.05 -8.64
CA VAL A 140 9.03 0.09 -8.13
C VAL A 140 8.03 -0.46 -9.13
N VAL A 141 7.05 -1.20 -8.63
CA VAL A 141 5.88 -1.64 -9.39
C VAL A 141 4.62 -1.12 -8.69
N PHE A 142 3.66 -0.65 -9.47
CA PHE A 142 2.36 -0.25 -8.97
C PHE A 142 1.30 -1.31 -9.28
N VAL A 143 0.54 -1.66 -8.27
CA VAL A 143 -0.64 -2.54 -8.36
C VAL A 143 -1.86 -1.71 -7.99
N SER A 144 -2.74 -1.47 -8.95
CA SER A 144 -3.99 -0.75 -8.70
C SER A 144 -5.04 -1.70 -8.09
N GLY A 145 -5.75 -1.24 -7.09
CA GLY A 145 -6.90 -1.96 -6.54
C GLY A 145 -8.12 -1.95 -7.46
N GLY A 146 -8.10 -1.15 -8.51
CA GLY A 146 -9.20 -1.04 -9.48
C GLY A 146 -10.37 -0.17 -9.01
N PRO A 147 -11.40 -0.01 -9.84
CA PRO A 147 -12.60 0.76 -9.53
C PRO A 147 -13.52 0.03 -8.56
N MET A 148 -14.29 0.79 -7.79
CA MET A 148 -15.37 0.25 -6.96
C MET A 148 -16.56 -0.20 -7.83
N GLU A 149 -17.25 -1.27 -7.41
CA GLU A 149 -18.55 -1.62 -7.99
C GLU A 149 -19.64 -0.62 -7.56
N ALA A 150 -20.55 -0.33 -8.48
CA ALA A 150 -21.75 0.43 -8.15
C ALA A 150 -22.62 -0.31 -7.12
N GLY A 151 -23.30 0.44 -6.26
CA GLY A 151 -24.27 -0.09 -5.31
C GLY A 151 -25.40 -0.84 -6.04
N LYS A 152 -25.87 -1.93 -5.47
CA LYS A 152 -26.95 -2.76 -6.01
C LYS A 152 -28.17 -2.65 -5.11
N VAL A 153 -29.23 -1.96 -5.59
CA VAL A 153 -30.51 -1.93 -4.89
C VAL A 153 -31.25 -3.23 -5.18
N LYS A 154 -31.62 -3.93 -4.12
CA LYS A 154 -32.34 -5.20 -4.23
C LYS A 154 -33.81 -5.03 -3.90
N SER A 155 -34.67 -5.73 -4.61
CA SER A 155 -36.09 -5.84 -4.31
C SER A 155 -36.27 -6.50 -2.93
N PRO A 156 -37.11 -5.90 -2.04
CA PRO A 156 -37.38 -6.48 -0.73
C PRO A 156 -38.16 -7.79 -0.78
N THR A 157 -38.82 -8.07 -1.91
CA THR A 157 -39.73 -9.24 -2.05
C THR A 157 -39.01 -10.47 -2.58
N ASP A 158 -38.10 -10.33 -3.56
CA ASP A 158 -37.44 -11.45 -4.23
C ASP A 158 -35.92 -11.39 -4.28
N GLY A 159 -35.33 -10.34 -3.67
CA GLY A 159 -33.87 -10.16 -3.58
C GLY A 159 -33.16 -9.83 -4.90
N LYS A 160 -33.91 -9.69 -6.01
CA LYS A 160 -33.32 -9.38 -7.31
C LYS A 160 -32.83 -7.93 -7.36
N VAL A 161 -31.73 -7.70 -8.09
CA VAL A 161 -31.22 -6.34 -8.34
C VAL A 161 -32.19 -5.60 -9.24
N ILE A 162 -32.77 -4.52 -8.72
CA ILE A 162 -33.74 -3.67 -9.41
C ILE A 162 -33.15 -2.36 -9.91
N ALA A 163 -32.02 -1.92 -9.33
CA ALA A 163 -31.26 -0.78 -9.78
C ALA A 163 -29.78 -0.89 -9.40
N LYS A 164 -28.92 -0.21 -10.15
CA LYS A 164 -27.55 0.09 -9.77
C LYS A 164 -27.43 1.58 -9.52
N ILE A 165 -26.76 1.96 -8.46
CA ILE A 165 -26.60 3.36 -8.03
C ILE A 165 -25.11 3.59 -7.82
N ASP A 166 -24.55 4.57 -8.49
CA ASP A 166 -23.20 5.07 -8.21
C ASP A 166 -23.24 6.21 -7.16
N LEU A 167 -22.07 6.76 -6.84
CA LEU A 167 -21.97 7.83 -5.85
C LEU A 167 -22.71 9.10 -6.28
N ILE A 168 -22.69 9.41 -7.57
CA ILE A 168 -23.35 10.61 -8.12
C ILE A 168 -24.87 10.44 -8.05
N ASP A 169 -25.37 9.27 -8.43
CA ASP A 169 -26.80 8.95 -8.27
C ASP A 169 -27.27 9.13 -6.83
N ALA A 170 -26.45 8.70 -5.85
CA ALA A 170 -26.78 8.83 -4.43
C ALA A 170 -26.73 10.28 -3.92
N MET A 171 -25.98 11.17 -4.57
CA MET A 171 -25.92 12.60 -4.22
C MET A 171 -27.08 13.42 -4.81
N ILE A 172 -27.64 12.97 -5.94
CA ILE A 172 -28.66 13.73 -6.68
C ILE A 172 -30.08 13.30 -6.27
N LYS A 173 -30.26 12.12 -5.78
CA LYS A 173 -31.53 11.54 -5.31
C LYS A 173 -31.78 11.75 -3.84
#